data_8b5ce387d8bb77ecaeb2a206f168b3c9
#
_entry.id   8b5ce387d8bb77ecaeb2a206f168b3c9
#
_cell.length_a   1.000
_cell.length_b   1.000
_cell.length_c   1.000
_cell.angle_alpha   90.00
_cell.angle_beta   90.00
_cell.angle_gamma   90.00
#
_symmetry.space_group_name_H-M   'P 1'
#
loop_
_entity.id
_entity.type
_entity.pdbx_description
1 polymer ?
#
loop_
_entity_poly.entity_id
_entity_poly.type
_entity_poly.pdbx_seq_one_letter_code
_entity_poly.pdbx_strand_id
1 'polypeptide(L)'
;MKFELQCTAPLSKARAGKLETAHGQIDTPIFMPVGTLGSVKGIHFKDVKEDIKAQIILGNTYHLYLRPGVEIIEKAGGLHRFIGWDNPILTDSGGFQVFSLGDIRKLSEEGAKFQSHIDGSRHLFTPENVIDIQRSIGADIIMAFDECTPGDADYDYARKSLELTQRWLERCIKRFDETEPKYGYSQSLFPIVQGCVYHDLRKKAAEHVATFNSDGYAIGGLSVGEKEEDMYAMIEVVNAVLPENKPRYLMGVGNPINILEAIDRGVDMFDCVMPTRNGRNGMLFTRNGIINIKNNKWRDDLSPVDPEGTSFVDHQYSKAYLRHLFQSKEMLGAQIGSIHNLAFYLWLVGEARQQILAGTFKAWKEKMVKQIGKRL
;
A
#
# COMPACT_ATOMS: atom_id res chain seq x y z
N MET A 1 -2.60 -18.70 4.71
CA MET A 1 -1.98 -17.59 5.49
C MET A 1 -2.51 -17.62 6.93
N LYS A 2 -1.74 -17.17 7.92
CA LYS A 2 -2.16 -17.12 9.33
C LYS A 2 -1.90 -15.72 9.90
N PHE A 3 -2.88 -15.15 10.58
CA PHE A 3 -2.71 -13.89 11.32
C PHE A 3 -2.89 -14.16 12.82
N GLU A 4 -1.93 -13.70 13.62
CA GLU A 4 -1.93 -13.76 15.06
C GLU A 4 -1.98 -12.36 15.64
N LEU A 5 -3.11 -11.99 16.24
CA LEU A 5 -3.23 -10.74 17.00
C LEU A 5 -2.52 -10.92 18.35
N GLN A 6 -1.46 -10.15 18.58
CA GLN A 6 -0.63 -10.24 19.78
C GLN A 6 -1.11 -9.30 20.88
N CYS A 7 -1.49 -8.07 20.51
CA CYS A 7 -1.86 -7.04 21.47
C CYS A 7 -2.74 -5.97 20.83
N THR A 8 -3.63 -5.38 21.64
CA THR A 8 -4.37 -4.14 21.33
C THR A 8 -3.98 -3.07 22.34
N ALA A 9 -3.67 -1.86 21.88
CA ALA A 9 -3.24 -0.77 22.75
C ALA A 9 -4.37 -0.28 23.66
N PRO A 10 -4.08 0.07 24.93
CA PRO A 10 -5.04 0.73 25.79
C PRO A 10 -5.52 2.07 25.20
N LEU A 11 -6.80 2.40 25.36
CA LEU A 11 -7.41 3.66 24.93
C LEU A 11 -7.33 3.92 23.41
N SER A 12 -7.16 2.85 22.61
CA SER A 12 -7.01 2.89 21.18
C SER A 12 -7.51 1.58 20.56
N LYS A 13 -7.81 1.59 19.26
CA LYS A 13 -8.03 0.35 18.49
C LYS A 13 -6.76 -0.13 17.80
N ALA A 14 -5.62 0.54 18.03
CA ALA A 14 -4.32 0.17 17.48
C ALA A 14 -3.90 -1.23 17.95
N ARG A 15 -3.43 -2.05 17.03
CA ARG A 15 -3.13 -3.45 17.31
C ARG A 15 -1.80 -3.88 16.69
N ALA A 16 -1.09 -4.76 17.37
CA ALA A 16 0.10 -5.41 16.88
C ALA A 16 -0.19 -6.89 16.63
N GLY A 17 0.22 -7.38 15.48
CA GLY A 17 0.05 -8.77 15.08
C GLY A 17 1.24 -9.32 14.30
N LYS A 18 1.13 -10.60 13.94
CA LYS A 18 2.06 -11.31 13.07
C LYS A 18 1.27 -11.97 11.94
N LEU A 19 1.72 -11.73 10.73
CA LEU A 19 1.13 -12.31 9.53
C LEU A 19 2.14 -13.28 8.92
N GLU A 20 1.77 -14.55 8.81
CA GLU A 20 2.59 -15.59 8.22
C GLU A 20 2.14 -15.86 6.79
N THR A 21 3.06 -15.74 5.84
CA THR A 21 2.88 -16.04 4.42
C THR A 21 3.82 -17.15 3.97
N ALA A 22 3.72 -17.56 2.71
CA ALA A 22 4.60 -18.58 2.15
C ALA A 22 6.08 -18.15 2.09
N HIS A 23 6.35 -16.83 1.94
CA HIS A 23 7.70 -16.29 1.83
C HIS A 23 8.19 -15.59 3.10
N GLY A 24 7.49 -15.72 4.22
CA GLY A 24 7.97 -15.21 5.50
C GLY A 24 6.90 -14.56 6.36
N GLN A 25 7.37 -14.07 7.51
CA GLN A 25 6.55 -13.41 8.52
C GLN A 25 6.59 -11.90 8.34
N ILE A 26 5.47 -11.26 8.60
CA ILE A 26 5.29 -9.81 8.58
C ILE A 26 4.78 -9.37 9.95
N ASP A 27 5.47 -8.42 10.56
CA ASP A 27 5.05 -7.78 11.81
C ASP A 27 4.15 -6.57 11.49
N THR A 28 2.93 -6.54 12.01
CA THR A 28 2.01 -5.43 11.82
C THR A 28 1.95 -4.51 13.05
N PRO A 29 1.69 -3.19 12.87
CA PRO A 29 1.44 -2.48 11.60
C PRO A 29 2.65 -2.48 10.67
N ILE A 30 2.40 -2.48 9.34
CA ILE A 30 3.46 -2.51 8.32
C ILE A 30 3.16 -1.54 7.17
N PHE A 31 4.20 -0.94 6.60
CA PHE A 31 4.14 -0.20 5.35
C PHE A 31 4.82 -0.99 4.24
N MET A 32 4.17 -1.12 3.09
CA MET A 32 4.66 -1.86 1.92
C MET A 32 5.23 -0.89 0.88
N PRO A 33 6.56 -0.89 0.65
CA PRO A 33 7.14 -0.16 -0.49
C PRO A 33 6.53 -0.61 -1.81
N VAL A 34 6.19 0.36 -2.67
CA VAL A 34 5.55 0.07 -3.96
C VAL A 34 6.59 -0.21 -5.03
N GLY A 35 6.57 -1.44 -5.55
CA GLY A 35 7.37 -1.93 -6.66
C GLY A 35 6.56 -2.06 -7.95
N THR A 36 6.09 -0.96 -8.52
CA THR A 36 5.09 -0.88 -9.61
C THR A 36 5.35 -1.83 -10.79
N LEU A 37 6.59 -1.91 -11.27
CA LEU A 37 7.03 -2.75 -12.39
C LEU A 37 8.01 -3.85 -11.90
N GLY A 38 7.78 -4.38 -10.69
CA GLY A 38 8.74 -5.28 -10.07
C GLY A 38 10.02 -4.57 -9.66
N SER A 39 9.95 -3.27 -9.34
CA SER A 39 11.09 -2.46 -8.90
C SER A 39 10.62 -1.32 -8.01
N VAL A 40 11.18 -1.20 -6.83
CA VAL A 40 11.06 0.00 -5.99
C VAL A 40 11.94 1.08 -6.62
N LYS A 41 11.32 2.15 -7.12
CA LYS A 41 11.95 3.09 -8.07
C LYS A 41 13.30 3.63 -7.60
N GLY A 42 14.35 3.26 -8.32
CA GLY A 42 15.72 3.74 -8.12
C GLY A 42 16.45 3.11 -6.93
N ILE A 43 15.94 2.03 -6.36
CA ILE A 43 16.52 1.36 -5.18
C ILE A 43 16.75 -0.12 -5.49
N HIS A 44 17.91 -0.64 -5.14
CA HIS A 44 18.18 -2.07 -5.22
C HIS A 44 17.40 -2.84 -4.16
N PHE A 45 16.94 -4.06 -4.48
CA PHE A 45 16.24 -4.90 -3.49
C PHE A 45 17.12 -5.27 -2.29
N LYS A 46 18.42 -5.31 -2.47
CA LYS A 46 19.35 -5.43 -1.33
C LYS A 46 19.13 -4.32 -0.31
N ASP A 47 19.08 -3.06 -0.75
CA ASP A 47 18.88 -1.91 0.13
C ASP A 47 17.46 -1.90 0.72
N VAL A 48 16.45 -2.34 -0.06
CA VAL A 48 15.07 -2.48 0.43
C VAL A 48 14.99 -3.51 1.56
N LYS A 49 15.76 -4.61 1.47
CA LYS A 49 15.77 -5.70 2.45
C LYS A 49 16.65 -5.39 3.65
N GLU A 50 17.93 -5.00 3.42
CA GLU A 50 18.95 -4.96 4.45
C GLU A 50 18.99 -3.61 5.19
N ASP A 51 18.78 -2.50 4.48
CA ASP A 51 18.85 -1.14 5.03
C ASP A 51 17.47 -0.60 5.43
N ILE A 52 16.52 -0.58 4.48
CA ILE A 52 15.14 -0.15 4.71
C ILE A 52 14.37 -1.16 5.57
N LYS A 53 14.75 -2.43 5.54
CA LYS A 53 14.17 -3.55 6.31
C LYS A 53 12.70 -3.81 5.98
N ALA A 54 12.32 -3.66 4.71
CA ALA A 54 10.98 -3.99 4.27
C ALA A 54 10.73 -5.50 4.34
N GLN A 55 9.66 -5.90 5.01
CA GLN A 55 9.28 -7.31 5.16
C GLN A 55 8.38 -7.77 4.01
N ILE A 56 7.72 -6.86 3.32
CA ILE A 56 6.81 -7.09 2.20
C ILE A 56 6.88 -5.91 1.24
N ILE A 57 6.68 -6.16 -0.05
CA ILE A 57 6.53 -5.13 -1.09
C ILE A 57 5.19 -5.29 -1.81
N LEU A 58 4.74 -4.23 -2.49
CA LEU A 58 3.56 -4.26 -3.34
C LEU A 58 3.95 -4.18 -4.81
N GLY A 59 3.42 -5.10 -5.63
CA GLY A 59 3.47 -5.06 -7.10
C GLY A 59 2.13 -4.63 -7.69
N ASN A 60 2.14 -3.93 -8.85
CA ASN A 60 0.90 -3.54 -9.50
C ASN A 60 0.55 -4.48 -10.66
N THR A 61 -0.56 -5.21 -10.52
CA THR A 61 -1.04 -6.19 -11.50
C THR A 61 -1.19 -5.61 -12.90
N TYR A 62 -1.83 -4.45 -13.05
CA TYR A 62 -2.00 -3.77 -14.33
C TYR A 62 -0.68 -3.52 -15.04
N HIS A 63 0.31 -2.99 -14.34
CA HIS A 63 1.61 -2.67 -14.92
C HIS A 63 2.41 -3.91 -15.28
N LEU A 64 2.42 -4.93 -14.42
CA LEU A 64 3.12 -6.19 -14.65
C LEU A 64 2.48 -7.00 -15.79
N TYR A 65 1.15 -6.95 -15.91
CA TYR A 65 0.42 -7.54 -17.03
C TYR A 65 0.80 -6.92 -18.38
N LEU A 66 0.88 -5.59 -18.45
CA LEU A 66 1.26 -4.91 -19.70
C LEU A 66 2.75 -5.04 -20.01
N ARG A 67 3.61 -5.00 -19.00
CA ARG A 67 5.06 -5.09 -19.13
C ARG A 67 5.72 -5.61 -17.84
N PRO A 68 6.45 -6.73 -17.87
CA PRO A 68 6.93 -7.45 -19.06
C PRO A 68 5.87 -8.36 -19.72
N GLY A 69 4.70 -8.54 -19.09
CA GLY A 69 3.69 -9.49 -19.47
C GLY A 69 3.76 -10.77 -18.63
N VAL A 70 2.60 -11.39 -18.42
CA VAL A 70 2.48 -12.56 -17.52
C VAL A 70 3.28 -13.76 -18.02
N GLU A 71 3.38 -13.97 -19.34
CA GLU A 71 4.13 -15.08 -19.94
C GLU A 71 5.63 -15.03 -19.57
N ILE A 72 6.22 -13.84 -19.53
CA ILE A 72 7.63 -13.67 -19.15
C ILE A 72 7.82 -13.96 -17.66
N ILE A 73 6.90 -13.48 -16.82
CA ILE A 73 6.93 -13.73 -15.38
C ILE A 73 6.76 -15.23 -15.09
N GLU A 74 5.87 -15.92 -15.79
CA GLU A 74 5.68 -17.38 -15.66
C GLU A 74 6.94 -18.15 -16.06
N LYS A 75 7.57 -17.80 -17.19
CA LYS A 75 8.84 -18.42 -17.61
C LYS A 75 9.97 -18.23 -16.59
N ALA A 76 9.95 -17.12 -15.85
CA ALA A 76 10.91 -16.89 -14.80
C ALA A 76 10.61 -17.69 -13.50
N GLY A 77 9.42 -18.28 -13.39
CA GLY A 77 8.98 -19.00 -12.20
C GLY A 77 8.33 -18.10 -11.15
N GLY A 78 7.61 -17.06 -11.60
CA GLY A 78 6.90 -16.08 -10.78
C GLY A 78 7.68 -14.79 -10.52
N LEU A 79 6.98 -13.80 -9.96
CA LEU A 79 7.54 -12.46 -9.73
C LEU A 79 8.73 -12.49 -8.77
N HIS A 80 8.67 -13.28 -7.70
CA HIS A 80 9.77 -13.44 -6.73
C HIS A 80 11.09 -13.77 -7.43
N ARG A 81 11.08 -14.78 -8.29
CA ARG A 81 12.28 -15.19 -9.04
C ARG A 81 12.67 -14.17 -10.10
N PHE A 82 11.66 -13.59 -10.78
CA PHE A 82 11.90 -12.60 -11.83
C PHE A 82 12.66 -11.37 -11.34
N ILE A 83 12.34 -10.89 -10.13
CA ILE A 83 12.95 -9.68 -9.56
C ILE A 83 14.04 -9.96 -8.52
N GLY A 84 14.26 -11.22 -8.13
CA GLY A 84 15.23 -11.59 -7.10
C GLY A 84 14.82 -11.10 -5.69
N TRP A 85 13.53 -11.18 -5.36
CA TRP A 85 12.99 -10.84 -4.05
C TRP A 85 12.40 -12.08 -3.39
N ASP A 86 12.91 -12.45 -2.21
CA ASP A 86 12.58 -13.68 -1.49
C ASP A 86 11.64 -13.49 -0.29
N ASN A 87 11.25 -12.25 0.02
CA ASN A 87 10.27 -11.92 1.05
C ASN A 87 8.84 -11.82 0.45
N PRO A 88 7.80 -11.68 1.27
CA PRO A 88 6.42 -11.56 0.82
C PRO A 88 6.17 -10.48 -0.24
N ILE A 89 5.24 -10.76 -1.14
CA ILE A 89 4.71 -9.82 -2.14
C ILE A 89 3.19 -9.77 -2.02
N LEU A 90 2.62 -8.56 -2.07
CA LEU A 90 1.21 -8.33 -2.34
C LEU A 90 1.05 -7.75 -3.74
N THR A 91 0.08 -8.22 -4.52
CA THR A 91 -0.33 -7.54 -5.77
C THR A 91 -1.70 -6.91 -5.62
N ASP A 92 -1.86 -5.67 -6.12
CA ASP A 92 -3.18 -5.05 -6.22
C ASP A 92 -4.05 -5.73 -7.29
N SER A 93 -5.34 -5.36 -7.38
CA SER A 93 -6.26 -5.89 -8.37
C SER A 93 -6.04 -5.34 -9.80
N GLY A 94 -5.33 -4.22 -9.93
CA GLY A 94 -5.26 -3.42 -11.16
C GLY A 94 -6.48 -2.50 -11.38
N GLY A 95 -7.51 -2.58 -10.54
CA GLY A 95 -8.74 -1.78 -10.66
C GLY A 95 -8.49 -0.28 -10.59
N PHE A 96 -7.70 0.19 -9.64
CA PHE A 96 -7.36 1.61 -9.50
C PHE A 96 -6.61 2.17 -10.71
N GLN A 97 -5.67 1.41 -11.30
CA GLN A 97 -4.92 1.86 -12.48
C GLN A 97 -5.85 1.97 -13.69
N VAL A 98 -6.74 1.00 -13.88
CA VAL A 98 -7.79 1.06 -14.92
C VAL A 98 -8.74 2.24 -14.63
N PHE A 99 -9.09 2.49 -13.37
CA PHE A 99 -9.86 3.66 -12.96
C PHE A 99 -9.18 4.97 -13.38
N SER A 100 -7.88 5.11 -13.15
CA SER A 100 -7.11 6.33 -13.45
C SER A 100 -6.98 6.64 -14.95
N LEU A 101 -7.35 5.71 -15.85
CA LEU A 101 -7.36 5.92 -17.30
C LEU A 101 -8.54 6.79 -17.79
N GLY A 102 -9.51 7.12 -16.95
CA GLY A 102 -10.61 8.02 -17.29
C GLY A 102 -11.43 7.54 -18.49
N ASP A 103 -11.56 8.40 -19.52
CA ASP A 103 -12.42 8.19 -20.71
C ASP A 103 -12.01 7.01 -21.62
N ILE A 104 -10.81 6.46 -21.45
CA ILE A 104 -10.32 5.30 -22.23
C ILE A 104 -10.75 3.95 -21.64
N ARG A 105 -11.56 3.95 -20.60
CA ARG A 105 -12.14 2.76 -19.98
C ARG A 105 -13.64 2.66 -20.22
N LYS A 106 -14.16 1.42 -20.25
CA LYS A 106 -15.59 1.13 -20.23
C LYS A 106 -15.86 0.02 -19.24
N LEU A 107 -16.71 0.29 -18.27
CA LEU A 107 -17.16 -0.69 -17.27
C LEU A 107 -18.45 -1.36 -17.72
N SER A 108 -18.56 -2.63 -17.42
CA SER A 108 -19.77 -3.45 -17.63
C SER A 108 -19.83 -4.57 -16.60
N GLU A 109 -20.91 -5.31 -16.57
CA GLU A 109 -21.02 -6.52 -15.73
C GLU A 109 -19.90 -7.55 -16.02
N GLU A 110 -19.47 -7.64 -17.28
CA GLU A 110 -18.40 -8.53 -17.71
C GLU A 110 -17.06 -8.17 -17.07
N GLY A 111 -16.73 -6.86 -16.98
CA GLY A 111 -15.45 -6.35 -16.51
C GLY A 111 -15.15 -4.95 -17.02
N ALA A 112 -13.87 -4.58 -17.01
CA ALA A 112 -13.35 -3.29 -17.43
C ALA A 112 -12.55 -3.41 -18.75
N LYS A 113 -13.07 -2.79 -19.83
CA LYS A 113 -12.36 -2.64 -21.10
C LYS A 113 -11.54 -1.35 -21.05
N PHE A 114 -10.26 -1.44 -21.45
CA PHE A 114 -9.36 -0.27 -21.46
C PHE A 114 -8.35 -0.35 -22.60
N GLN A 115 -7.69 0.78 -22.86
CA GLN A 115 -6.56 0.85 -23.76
C GLN A 115 -5.24 0.98 -22.98
N SER A 116 -4.23 0.22 -23.40
CA SER A 116 -2.87 0.32 -22.87
C SER A 116 -2.30 1.73 -23.11
N HIS A 117 -1.75 2.33 -22.07
CA HIS A 117 -1.03 3.60 -22.17
C HIS A 117 0.34 3.46 -22.85
N ILE A 118 0.81 2.22 -23.11
CA ILE A 118 2.12 1.93 -23.70
C ILE A 118 2.04 1.95 -25.21
N ASP A 119 1.04 1.27 -25.78
CA ASP A 119 0.93 0.99 -27.22
C ASP A 119 -0.49 1.16 -27.78
N GLY A 120 -1.47 1.53 -26.94
CA GLY A 120 -2.86 1.72 -27.33
C GLY A 120 -3.64 0.42 -27.60
N SER A 121 -3.05 -0.75 -27.32
CA SER A 121 -3.74 -2.04 -27.44
C SER A 121 -4.96 -2.12 -26.53
N ARG A 122 -5.99 -2.85 -26.95
CA ARG A 122 -7.25 -3.00 -26.21
C ARG A 122 -7.20 -4.24 -25.33
N HIS A 123 -7.59 -4.09 -24.07
CA HIS A 123 -7.60 -5.13 -23.07
C HIS A 123 -8.96 -5.20 -22.37
N LEU A 124 -9.26 -6.36 -21.80
CA LEU A 124 -10.40 -6.59 -20.92
C LEU A 124 -9.91 -7.25 -19.64
N PHE A 125 -10.13 -6.58 -18.52
CA PHE A 125 -10.02 -7.21 -17.20
C PHE A 125 -11.40 -7.68 -16.76
N THR A 126 -11.53 -8.97 -16.52
CA THR A 126 -12.69 -9.58 -15.85
C THR A 126 -12.27 -10.05 -14.45
N PRO A 127 -13.21 -10.24 -13.53
CA PRO A 127 -12.89 -10.83 -12.22
C PRO A 127 -12.07 -12.12 -12.33
N GLU A 128 -12.42 -12.99 -13.29
CA GLU A 128 -11.76 -14.28 -13.48
C GLU A 128 -10.32 -14.11 -13.99
N ASN A 129 -10.13 -13.32 -15.08
CA ASN A 129 -8.79 -13.22 -15.65
C ASN A 129 -7.82 -12.40 -14.78
N VAL A 130 -8.32 -11.50 -13.92
CA VAL A 130 -7.49 -10.80 -12.94
C VAL A 130 -6.96 -11.76 -11.87
N ILE A 131 -7.75 -12.75 -11.45
CA ILE A 131 -7.27 -13.84 -10.58
C ILE A 131 -6.23 -14.67 -11.32
N ASP A 132 -6.47 -15.07 -12.58
CA ASP A 132 -5.51 -15.85 -13.37
C ASP A 132 -4.18 -15.11 -13.57
N ILE A 133 -4.23 -13.80 -13.84
CA ILE A 133 -3.06 -12.93 -13.96
C ILE A 133 -2.26 -12.93 -12.65
N GLN A 134 -2.93 -12.75 -11.50
CA GLN A 134 -2.26 -12.73 -10.19
C GLN A 134 -1.74 -14.12 -9.78
N ARG A 135 -2.42 -15.21 -10.19
CA ARG A 135 -1.87 -16.58 -10.08
C ARG A 135 -0.56 -16.71 -10.85
N SER A 136 -0.52 -16.13 -12.05
CA SER A 136 0.69 -16.14 -12.92
C SER A 136 1.80 -15.24 -12.37
N ILE A 137 1.47 -14.13 -11.77
CA ILE A 137 2.44 -13.26 -11.07
C ILE A 137 3.01 -13.98 -9.84
N GLY A 138 2.17 -14.67 -9.07
CA GLY A 138 2.61 -15.51 -7.95
C GLY A 138 2.94 -14.71 -6.67
N ALA A 139 2.21 -13.63 -6.37
CA ALA A 139 2.32 -12.93 -5.09
C ALA A 139 1.71 -13.77 -3.94
N ASP A 140 2.16 -13.55 -2.70
CA ASP A 140 1.61 -14.23 -1.51
C ASP A 140 0.17 -13.77 -1.22
N ILE A 141 -0.09 -12.48 -1.39
CA ILE A 141 -1.40 -11.87 -1.20
C ILE A 141 -1.84 -11.26 -2.53
N ILE A 142 -3.04 -11.62 -2.96
CA ILE A 142 -3.67 -11.09 -4.17
C ILE A 142 -5.00 -10.43 -3.82
N MET A 143 -5.42 -9.46 -4.66
CA MET A 143 -6.61 -8.67 -4.39
C MET A 143 -7.74 -9.04 -5.32
N ALA A 144 -8.98 -9.05 -4.81
CA ALA A 144 -10.16 -9.18 -5.65
C ALA A 144 -10.29 -7.96 -6.58
N PHE A 145 -10.82 -8.19 -7.79
CA PHE A 145 -11.05 -7.10 -8.75
C PHE A 145 -12.23 -6.23 -8.29
N ASP A 146 -12.05 -4.92 -8.31
CA ASP A 146 -13.00 -3.94 -7.79
C ASP A 146 -13.11 -2.71 -8.68
N GLU A 147 -14.18 -1.94 -8.49
CA GLU A 147 -14.30 -0.58 -9.02
C GLU A 147 -13.99 0.43 -7.92
N CYS A 148 -12.89 1.17 -8.10
CA CYS A 148 -12.58 2.33 -7.27
C CYS A 148 -13.35 3.55 -7.78
N THR A 149 -14.24 4.13 -6.95
CA THR A 149 -14.99 5.35 -7.27
C THR A 149 -14.21 6.61 -6.88
N PRO A 150 -14.43 7.78 -7.54
CA PRO A 150 -13.97 9.07 -7.04
C PRO A 150 -14.50 9.33 -5.63
N GLY A 151 -13.74 10.08 -4.81
CA GLY A 151 -14.16 10.44 -3.44
C GLY A 151 -15.37 11.37 -3.38
N ASP A 152 -15.65 12.09 -4.46
CA ASP A 152 -16.79 13.01 -4.64
C ASP A 152 -17.95 12.39 -5.45
N ALA A 153 -17.94 11.08 -5.70
CA ALA A 153 -19.01 10.39 -6.39
C ALA A 153 -20.34 10.57 -5.67
N ASP A 154 -21.42 10.81 -6.42
CA ASP A 154 -22.77 10.87 -5.85
C ASP A 154 -23.20 9.50 -5.29
N TYR A 155 -24.22 9.53 -4.42
CA TYR A 155 -24.70 8.33 -3.73
C TYR A 155 -25.19 7.24 -4.70
N ASP A 156 -25.91 7.60 -5.75
CA ASP A 156 -26.48 6.63 -6.70
C ASP A 156 -25.38 5.93 -7.51
N TYR A 157 -24.36 6.68 -7.93
CA TYR A 157 -23.20 6.09 -8.59
C TYR A 157 -22.39 5.20 -7.61
N ALA A 158 -22.10 5.69 -6.41
CA ALA A 158 -21.38 4.92 -5.40
C ALA A 158 -22.10 3.61 -5.05
N ARG A 159 -23.45 3.63 -4.94
CA ARG A 159 -24.28 2.44 -4.70
C ARG A 159 -24.18 1.44 -5.85
N LYS A 160 -24.36 1.89 -7.10
CA LYS A 160 -24.28 1.02 -8.29
C LYS A 160 -22.88 0.40 -8.45
N SER A 161 -21.84 1.18 -8.21
CA SER A 161 -20.44 0.73 -8.23
C SER A 161 -20.19 -0.32 -7.14
N LEU A 162 -20.70 -0.10 -5.93
CA LEU A 162 -20.59 -1.09 -4.85
C LEU A 162 -21.29 -2.40 -5.23
N GLU A 163 -22.52 -2.34 -5.77
CA GLU A 163 -23.25 -3.53 -6.19
C GLU A 163 -22.51 -4.31 -7.30
N LEU A 164 -21.88 -3.62 -8.24
CA LEU A 164 -21.01 -4.24 -9.26
C LEU A 164 -19.79 -4.89 -8.64
N THR A 165 -19.08 -4.18 -7.74
CA THR A 165 -17.90 -4.70 -7.03
C THR A 165 -18.25 -5.96 -6.21
N GLN A 166 -19.42 -6.01 -5.58
CA GLN A 166 -19.87 -7.19 -4.83
C GLN A 166 -20.06 -8.42 -5.75
N ARG A 167 -20.70 -8.24 -6.91
CA ARG A 167 -20.85 -9.33 -7.89
C ARG A 167 -19.52 -9.77 -8.49
N TRP A 168 -18.61 -8.84 -8.73
CA TRP A 168 -17.25 -9.16 -9.17
C TRP A 168 -16.46 -9.91 -8.09
N LEU A 169 -16.62 -9.56 -6.82
CA LEU A 169 -15.99 -10.28 -5.71
C LEU A 169 -16.42 -11.74 -5.68
N GLU A 170 -17.73 -12.04 -5.82
CA GLU A 170 -18.23 -13.42 -5.86
C GLU A 170 -17.58 -14.23 -7.00
N ARG A 171 -17.42 -13.62 -8.17
CA ARG A 171 -16.75 -14.22 -9.33
C ARG A 171 -15.24 -14.41 -9.08
N CYS A 172 -14.58 -13.44 -8.45
CA CYS A 172 -13.17 -13.57 -8.04
C CYS A 172 -12.96 -14.75 -7.09
N ILE A 173 -13.79 -14.85 -6.04
CA ILE A 173 -13.70 -15.93 -5.05
C ILE A 173 -13.92 -17.28 -5.73
N LYS A 174 -14.99 -17.42 -6.53
CA LYS A 174 -15.25 -18.63 -7.27
C LYS A 174 -14.05 -19.03 -8.14
N ARG A 175 -13.48 -18.07 -8.90
CA ARG A 175 -12.31 -18.36 -9.74
C ARG A 175 -11.08 -18.72 -8.92
N PHE A 176 -10.87 -18.06 -7.79
CA PHE A 176 -9.77 -18.37 -6.88
C PHE A 176 -9.85 -19.81 -6.34
N ASP A 177 -11.06 -20.26 -5.97
CA ASP A 177 -11.31 -21.62 -5.47
C ASP A 177 -11.20 -22.71 -6.57
N GLU A 178 -11.49 -22.33 -7.83
CA GLU A 178 -11.37 -23.23 -8.99
C GLU A 178 -9.95 -23.36 -9.53
N THR A 179 -9.00 -22.51 -9.08
CA THR A 179 -7.63 -22.45 -9.61
C THR A 179 -6.59 -22.75 -8.55
N GLU A 180 -5.58 -23.54 -8.93
CA GLU A 180 -4.45 -23.86 -8.07
C GLU A 180 -3.31 -22.86 -8.18
N PRO A 181 -2.53 -22.65 -7.09
CA PRO A 181 -1.29 -21.86 -7.16
C PRO A 181 -0.28 -22.48 -8.12
N LYS A 182 0.38 -21.65 -8.93
CA LYS A 182 1.28 -22.13 -10.00
C LYS A 182 2.67 -22.57 -9.53
N TYR A 183 3.13 -22.09 -8.36
CA TYR A 183 4.54 -22.19 -7.97
C TYR A 183 4.78 -23.02 -6.70
N GLY A 184 3.82 -23.85 -6.31
CA GLY A 184 3.96 -24.80 -5.19
C GLY A 184 3.81 -24.20 -3.80
N TYR A 185 3.32 -22.97 -3.69
CA TYR A 185 2.98 -22.29 -2.43
C TYR A 185 1.59 -21.67 -2.49
N SER A 186 0.94 -21.57 -1.33
CA SER A 186 -0.40 -20.99 -1.24
C SER A 186 -0.38 -19.47 -1.38
N GLN A 187 -1.42 -18.93 -2.01
CA GLN A 187 -1.73 -17.51 -2.07
C GLN A 187 -3.01 -17.23 -1.29
N SER A 188 -3.17 -16.00 -0.80
CA SER A 188 -4.37 -15.55 -0.10
C SER A 188 -5.06 -14.44 -0.86
N LEU A 189 -6.39 -14.56 -1.05
CA LEU A 189 -7.21 -13.54 -1.70
C LEU A 189 -7.82 -12.61 -0.64
N PHE A 190 -7.58 -11.29 -0.79
CA PHE A 190 -8.22 -10.27 0.02
C PHE A 190 -9.35 -9.59 -0.75
N PRO A 191 -10.58 -9.62 -0.24
CA PRO A 191 -11.66 -8.77 -0.73
C PRO A 191 -11.44 -7.31 -0.35
N ILE A 192 -12.02 -6.39 -1.14
CA ILE A 192 -11.89 -4.95 -0.96
C ILE A 192 -13.23 -4.35 -0.58
N VAL A 193 -13.28 -3.64 0.54
CA VAL A 193 -14.45 -2.86 0.98
C VAL A 193 -14.45 -1.54 0.21
N GLN A 194 -15.49 -1.30 -0.60
CA GLN A 194 -15.76 -0.05 -1.29
C GLN A 194 -16.98 0.67 -0.67
N GLY A 195 -17.49 1.76 -1.25
CA GLY A 195 -18.67 2.47 -0.76
C GLY A 195 -18.48 3.97 -0.60
N CYS A 196 -17.41 4.54 -1.21
CA CYS A 196 -17.10 5.98 -1.18
C CYS A 196 -17.06 6.52 0.28
N VAL A 197 -17.67 7.67 0.55
CA VAL A 197 -17.78 8.28 1.89
C VAL A 197 -19.15 8.09 2.52
N TYR A 198 -19.92 7.11 2.06
CA TYR A 198 -21.27 6.84 2.54
C TYR A 198 -21.26 5.74 3.60
N HIS A 199 -21.66 6.09 4.80
CA HIS A 199 -21.63 5.24 5.98
C HIS A 199 -22.38 3.92 5.83
N ASP A 200 -23.60 3.98 5.28
CA ASP A 200 -24.46 2.82 5.03
C ASP A 200 -23.87 1.90 3.94
N LEU A 201 -23.32 2.47 2.86
CA LEU A 201 -22.65 1.70 1.81
C LEU A 201 -21.39 1.01 2.33
N ARG A 202 -20.55 1.71 3.11
CA ARG A 202 -19.34 1.15 3.74
C ARG A 202 -19.69 0.00 4.68
N LYS A 203 -20.73 0.19 5.51
CA LYS A 203 -21.21 -0.86 6.40
C LYS A 203 -21.70 -2.08 5.63
N LYS A 204 -22.58 -1.87 4.63
CA LYS A 204 -23.08 -2.93 3.74
C LYS A 204 -21.95 -3.68 3.05
N ALA A 205 -20.93 -2.96 2.54
CA ALA A 205 -19.76 -3.54 1.92
C ALA A 205 -18.96 -4.40 2.89
N ALA A 206 -18.69 -3.89 4.10
CA ALA A 206 -17.95 -4.61 5.13
C ALA A 206 -18.69 -5.88 5.59
N GLU A 207 -20.02 -5.79 5.79
CA GLU A 207 -20.86 -6.95 6.12
C GLU A 207 -20.81 -8.01 5.02
N HIS A 208 -20.88 -7.59 3.74
CA HIS A 208 -20.81 -8.51 2.61
C HIS A 208 -19.45 -9.23 2.54
N VAL A 209 -18.32 -8.50 2.58
CA VAL A 209 -16.99 -9.13 2.48
C VAL A 209 -16.71 -10.05 3.67
N ALA A 210 -17.23 -9.73 4.86
CA ALA A 210 -17.04 -10.56 6.05
C ALA A 210 -17.70 -11.94 5.94
N THR A 211 -18.68 -12.14 5.06
CA THR A 211 -19.34 -13.44 4.85
C THR A 211 -18.41 -14.49 4.22
N PHE A 212 -17.34 -14.08 3.54
CA PHE A 212 -16.45 -14.99 2.78
C PHE A 212 -15.30 -15.58 3.59
N ASN A 213 -15.18 -15.27 4.89
CA ASN A 213 -14.12 -15.81 5.76
C ASN A 213 -12.71 -15.78 5.14
N SER A 214 -12.37 -14.68 4.48
CA SER A 214 -11.08 -14.50 3.83
C SER A 214 -9.93 -14.43 4.84
N ASP A 215 -8.69 -14.61 4.37
CA ASP A 215 -7.49 -14.55 5.21
C ASP A 215 -7.14 -13.14 5.68
N GLY A 216 -7.67 -12.09 5.02
CA GLY A 216 -7.55 -10.68 5.36
C GLY A 216 -8.50 -9.85 4.52
N TYR A 217 -8.60 -8.57 4.83
CA TYR A 217 -9.55 -7.64 4.20
C TYR A 217 -8.88 -6.31 3.87
N ALA A 218 -9.22 -5.74 2.72
CA ALA A 218 -8.75 -4.41 2.35
C ALA A 218 -9.86 -3.36 2.41
N ILE A 219 -9.46 -2.12 2.67
CA ILE A 219 -10.30 -0.92 2.67
C ILE A 219 -9.81 -0.07 1.49
N GLY A 220 -10.57 -0.07 0.40
CA GLY A 220 -10.27 0.68 -0.81
C GLY A 220 -11.13 1.95 -0.95
N GLY A 221 -10.89 2.73 -2.01
CA GLY A 221 -11.68 3.92 -2.36
C GLY A 221 -11.68 5.01 -1.29
N LEU A 222 -10.58 5.15 -0.57
CA LEU A 222 -10.27 6.25 0.34
C LEU A 222 -8.93 6.90 -0.06
N SER A 223 -8.70 8.14 0.36
CA SER A 223 -7.58 8.99 -0.11
C SER A 223 -7.62 9.26 -1.63
N VAL A 224 -8.84 9.43 -2.15
CA VAL A 224 -9.13 9.69 -3.57
C VAL A 224 -9.84 11.05 -3.79
N GLY A 225 -9.68 11.99 -2.84
CA GLY A 225 -10.18 13.37 -2.91
C GLY A 225 -11.13 13.79 -1.79
N GLU A 226 -11.54 12.88 -0.92
CA GLU A 226 -12.36 13.17 0.26
C GLU A 226 -11.55 13.89 1.36
N LYS A 227 -12.26 14.45 2.35
CA LYS A 227 -11.64 15.03 3.54
C LYS A 227 -11.08 13.96 4.47
N GLU A 228 -10.04 14.31 5.23
CA GLU A 228 -9.40 13.37 6.18
C GLU A 228 -10.40 12.86 7.24
N GLU A 229 -11.30 13.73 7.73
CA GLU A 229 -12.31 13.35 8.72
C GLU A 229 -13.28 12.30 8.17
N ASP A 230 -13.69 12.44 6.90
CA ASP A 230 -14.57 11.47 6.22
C ASP A 230 -13.84 10.12 6.05
N MET A 231 -12.57 10.14 5.64
CA MET A 231 -11.74 8.94 5.57
C MET A 231 -11.66 8.23 6.92
N TYR A 232 -11.39 8.96 8.01
CA TYR A 232 -11.29 8.39 9.35
C TYR A 232 -12.60 7.77 9.81
N ALA A 233 -13.73 8.47 9.58
CA ALA A 233 -15.06 7.95 9.91
C ALA A 233 -15.36 6.65 9.14
N MET A 234 -15.02 6.57 7.84
CA MET A 234 -15.24 5.35 7.04
C MET A 234 -14.37 4.19 7.51
N ILE A 235 -13.13 4.43 7.94
CA ILE A 235 -12.27 3.40 8.54
C ILE A 235 -12.92 2.84 9.83
N GLU A 236 -13.48 3.70 10.67
CA GLU A 236 -14.15 3.29 11.91
C GLU A 236 -15.39 2.43 11.64
N VAL A 237 -16.20 2.82 10.65
CA VAL A 237 -17.38 2.06 10.20
C VAL A 237 -16.99 0.65 9.74
N VAL A 238 -16.00 0.56 8.88
CA VAL A 238 -15.54 -0.71 8.32
C VAL A 238 -14.92 -1.59 9.40
N ASN A 239 -14.05 -1.03 10.24
CA ASN A 239 -13.35 -1.79 11.28
C ASN A 239 -14.26 -2.23 12.43
N ALA A 240 -15.45 -1.65 12.59
CA ALA A 240 -16.48 -2.12 13.51
C ALA A 240 -17.15 -3.43 13.06
N VAL A 241 -17.04 -3.78 11.76
CA VAL A 241 -17.68 -4.95 11.16
C VAL A 241 -16.67 -6.05 10.84
N LEU A 242 -15.48 -5.70 10.36
CA LEU A 242 -14.48 -6.67 9.94
C LEU A 242 -13.97 -7.53 11.12
N PRO A 243 -13.73 -8.83 10.91
CA PRO A 243 -13.24 -9.74 11.94
C PRO A 243 -11.94 -9.23 12.60
N GLU A 244 -11.88 -9.34 13.93
CA GLU A 244 -10.71 -8.87 14.71
C GLU A 244 -9.48 -9.76 14.51
N ASN A 245 -9.68 -11.04 14.26
CA ASN A 245 -8.61 -12.03 14.06
C ASN A 245 -8.06 -12.08 12.63
N LYS A 246 -8.32 -11.05 11.82
CA LYS A 246 -7.85 -10.95 10.44
C LYS A 246 -7.12 -9.61 10.22
N PRO A 247 -6.09 -9.56 9.35
CA PRO A 247 -5.40 -8.31 9.02
C PRO A 247 -6.28 -7.40 8.17
N ARG A 248 -6.12 -6.09 8.38
CA ARG A 248 -6.86 -5.02 7.72
C ARG A 248 -5.89 -4.12 6.96
N TYR A 249 -6.06 -4.04 5.66
CA TYR A 249 -5.19 -3.30 4.76
C TYR A 249 -5.90 -2.04 4.24
N LEU A 250 -5.39 -0.86 4.55
CA LEU A 250 -5.86 0.41 4.01
C LEU A 250 -5.02 0.78 2.79
N MET A 251 -5.67 0.77 1.61
CA MET A 251 -4.99 0.92 0.33
C MET A 251 -4.67 2.39 0.01
N GLY A 252 -3.45 2.65 -0.45
CA GLY A 252 -3.03 3.91 -1.06
C GLY A 252 -2.85 5.11 -0.12
N VAL A 253 -3.00 4.93 1.20
CA VAL A 253 -2.84 6.01 2.18
C VAL A 253 -1.38 6.19 2.59
N GLY A 254 -0.82 7.38 2.27
CA GLY A 254 0.62 7.61 2.40
C GLY A 254 1.04 8.84 3.21
N ASN A 255 0.12 9.71 3.65
CA ASN A 255 0.49 10.77 4.60
C ASN A 255 0.87 10.13 5.95
N PRO A 256 2.07 10.41 6.52
CA PRO A 256 2.49 9.82 7.78
C PRO A 256 1.53 10.03 8.95
N ILE A 257 0.86 11.19 9.00
CA ILE A 257 -0.16 11.49 10.01
C ILE A 257 -1.37 10.57 9.81
N ASN A 258 -1.85 10.42 8.57
CA ASN A 258 -3.00 9.58 8.27
C ASN A 258 -2.72 8.10 8.53
N ILE A 259 -1.46 7.65 8.34
CA ILE A 259 -1.03 6.30 8.73
C ILE A 259 -1.18 6.10 10.24
N LEU A 260 -0.68 7.03 11.07
CA LEU A 260 -0.81 6.94 12.53
C LEU A 260 -2.26 7.02 12.99
N GLU A 261 -3.09 7.87 12.36
CA GLU A 261 -4.52 7.96 12.65
C GLU A 261 -5.28 6.69 12.24
N ALA A 262 -4.91 6.05 11.14
CA ALA A 262 -5.49 4.78 10.71
C ALA A 262 -5.05 3.60 11.61
N ILE A 263 -3.79 3.59 12.07
CA ILE A 263 -3.32 2.62 13.07
C ILE A 263 -4.14 2.75 14.37
N ASP A 264 -4.38 3.98 14.85
CA ASP A 264 -5.22 4.26 16.04
C ASP A 264 -6.64 3.68 15.90
N ARG A 265 -7.12 3.52 14.66
CA ARG A 265 -8.42 2.95 14.30
C ARG A 265 -8.40 1.46 13.94
N GLY A 266 -7.26 0.79 14.13
CA GLY A 266 -7.12 -0.67 13.98
C GLY A 266 -6.77 -1.15 12.58
N VAL A 267 -6.08 -0.35 11.77
CA VAL A 267 -5.51 -0.75 10.49
C VAL A 267 -4.11 -1.35 10.68
N ASP A 268 -3.78 -2.40 9.92
CA ASP A 268 -2.55 -3.17 10.06
C ASP A 268 -1.55 -2.98 8.92
N MET A 269 -2.03 -2.73 7.69
CA MET A 269 -1.19 -2.73 6.49
C MET A 269 -1.46 -1.49 5.66
N PHE A 270 -0.41 -0.94 5.07
CA PHE A 270 -0.44 0.29 4.27
C PHE A 270 0.48 0.18 3.06
N ASP A 271 0.13 0.90 1.99
CA ASP A 271 1.01 1.17 0.86
C ASP A 271 0.79 2.61 0.37
N CYS A 272 1.76 3.17 -0.26
CA CYS A 272 1.62 4.37 -1.10
C CYS A 272 2.91 4.64 -1.89
N VAL A 273 2.78 5.28 -3.06
CA VAL A 273 3.93 5.78 -3.82
C VAL A 273 4.54 7.06 -3.24
N MET A 274 3.89 7.67 -2.25
CA MET A 274 4.28 8.96 -1.66
C MET A 274 5.74 9.00 -1.18
N PRO A 275 6.26 8.01 -0.42
CA PRO A 275 7.63 8.06 0.06
C PRO A 275 8.65 8.25 -1.07
N THR A 276 8.60 7.37 -2.07
CA THR A 276 9.55 7.41 -3.20
C THR A 276 9.25 8.56 -4.16
N ARG A 277 7.97 8.91 -4.40
CA ARG A 277 7.61 10.04 -5.25
C ARG A 277 8.09 11.36 -4.64
N ASN A 278 7.82 11.60 -3.36
CA ASN A 278 8.26 12.79 -2.66
C ASN A 278 9.79 12.82 -2.50
N GLY A 279 10.42 11.69 -2.16
CA GLY A 279 11.86 11.56 -2.09
C GLY A 279 12.55 11.98 -3.39
N ARG A 280 12.10 11.48 -4.52
CA ARG A 280 12.61 11.88 -5.85
C ARG A 280 12.38 13.34 -6.20
N ASN A 281 11.42 14.00 -5.56
CA ASN A 281 11.12 15.41 -5.74
C ASN A 281 11.77 16.32 -4.68
N GLY A 282 12.52 15.75 -3.73
CA GLY A 282 13.26 16.51 -2.71
C GLY A 282 12.41 16.91 -1.50
N MET A 283 11.24 16.31 -1.31
CA MET A 283 10.46 16.38 -0.08
C MET A 283 10.79 15.17 0.79
N LEU A 284 11.36 15.43 1.97
CA LEU A 284 11.88 14.41 2.87
C LEU A 284 11.10 14.45 4.18
N PHE A 285 10.73 13.27 4.68
CA PHE A 285 10.05 13.10 5.95
C PHE A 285 11.08 12.74 7.02
N THR A 286 11.13 13.51 8.10
CA THR A 286 12.02 13.24 9.24
C THR A 286 11.22 13.11 10.52
N ARG A 287 11.85 12.61 11.57
CA ARG A 287 11.24 12.54 12.92
C ARG A 287 10.84 13.91 13.46
N ASN A 288 11.49 14.98 12.99
CA ASN A 288 11.27 16.35 13.44
C ASN A 288 10.35 17.19 12.55
N GLY A 289 9.98 16.66 11.38
CA GLY A 289 9.12 17.34 10.42
C GLY A 289 9.52 17.11 8.97
N ILE A 290 8.96 17.90 8.08
CA ILE A 290 9.11 17.78 6.63
C ILE A 290 10.15 18.78 6.13
N ILE A 291 11.14 18.28 5.38
CA ILE A 291 12.19 19.05 4.73
C ILE A 291 11.89 19.15 3.23
N ASN A 292 11.88 20.36 2.68
CA ASN A 292 12.12 20.55 1.24
C ASN A 292 13.61 20.84 1.04
N ILE A 293 14.36 19.82 0.60
CA ILE A 293 15.83 19.90 0.49
C ILE A 293 16.28 20.94 -0.54
N LYS A 294 15.41 21.36 -1.48
CA LYS A 294 15.73 22.37 -2.47
C LYS A 294 15.78 23.81 -1.90
N ASN A 295 15.27 24.02 -0.69
CA ASN A 295 15.28 25.33 -0.04
C ASN A 295 16.71 25.82 0.20
N ASN A 296 16.92 27.15 0.02
CA ASN A 296 18.25 27.74 0.10
C ASN A 296 18.89 27.67 1.50
N LYS A 297 18.09 27.60 2.55
CA LYS A 297 18.57 27.47 3.93
C LYS A 297 19.42 26.21 4.19
N TRP A 298 19.30 25.17 3.35
CA TRP A 298 20.09 23.94 3.45
C TRP A 298 21.43 24.00 2.69
N ARG A 299 21.76 25.14 2.06
CA ARG A 299 22.93 25.29 1.21
C ARG A 299 24.24 24.98 1.94
N ASP A 300 24.35 25.44 3.17
CA ASP A 300 25.56 25.36 3.98
C ASP A 300 25.36 24.43 5.22
N ASP A 301 24.24 23.67 5.26
CA ASP A 301 23.94 22.74 6.37
C ASP A 301 24.63 21.39 6.13
N LEU A 302 25.76 21.20 6.83
CA LEU A 302 26.57 19.97 6.76
C LEU A 302 26.04 18.86 7.69
N SER A 303 24.95 19.08 8.42
CA SER A 303 24.37 18.05 9.28
C SER A 303 23.62 16.99 8.45
N PRO A 304 23.42 15.78 8.98
CA PRO A 304 22.61 14.72 8.38
C PRO A 304 21.17 15.17 8.08
N VAL A 305 20.50 14.49 7.15
CA VAL A 305 19.08 14.75 6.85
C VAL A 305 18.22 14.51 8.09
N ASP A 306 18.38 13.36 8.71
CA ASP A 306 17.78 13.03 10.02
C ASP A 306 18.90 12.44 10.91
N PRO A 307 19.34 13.14 11.95
CA PRO A 307 20.41 12.63 12.84
C PRO A 307 20.07 11.32 13.52
N GLU A 308 18.80 11.03 13.69
CA GLU A 308 18.29 9.79 14.28
C GLU A 308 17.80 8.81 13.22
N GLY A 309 18.01 9.07 11.93
CA GLY A 309 17.58 8.25 10.81
C GLY A 309 18.13 6.82 10.89
N THR A 310 17.42 5.90 10.25
CA THR A 310 17.71 4.46 10.35
C THR A 310 18.46 3.91 9.14
N SER A 311 18.54 4.67 8.05
CA SER A 311 19.22 4.23 6.83
C SER A 311 20.67 4.74 6.76
N PHE A 312 21.52 4.05 6.00
CA PHE A 312 22.90 4.47 5.81
C PHE A 312 22.99 5.87 5.18
N VAL A 313 22.04 6.26 4.32
CA VAL A 313 22.05 7.58 3.66
C VAL A 313 21.91 8.74 4.65
N ASP A 314 21.23 8.51 5.78
CA ASP A 314 21.03 9.51 6.83
C ASP A 314 22.34 9.88 7.56
N HIS A 315 23.28 8.94 7.62
CA HIS A 315 24.55 9.12 8.30
C HIS A 315 25.69 9.49 7.35
N GLN A 316 25.59 9.09 6.08
CA GLN A 316 26.66 9.27 5.10
C GLN A 316 26.60 10.64 4.42
N TYR A 317 25.40 11.22 4.23
CA TYR A 317 25.21 12.41 3.42
C TYR A 317 24.68 13.59 4.23
N SER A 318 25.20 14.81 3.94
CA SER A 318 24.70 16.05 4.53
C SER A 318 23.55 16.65 3.73
N LYS A 319 22.74 17.50 4.36
CA LYS A 319 21.69 18.29 3.69
C LYS A 319 22.27 19.15 2.57
N ALA A 320 23.43 19.79 2.79
CA ALA A 320 24.10 20.60 1.77
C ALA A 320 24.44 19.77 0.52
N TYR A 321 25.04 18.58 0.70
CA TYR A 321 25.36 17.71 -0.42
C TYR A 321 24.12 17.20 -1.14
N LEU A 322 23.12 16.73 -0.39
CA LEU A 322 21.87 16.28 -0.99
C LEU A 322 21.18 17.38 -1.77
N ARG A 323 21.15 18.62 -1.22
CA ARG A 323 20.63 19.77 -1.94
C ARG A 323 21.39 20.00 -3.25
N HIS A 324 22.72 19.94 -3.23
CA HIS A 324 23.56 20.05 -4.43
C HIS A 324 23.14 19.02 -5.50
N LEU A 325 22.97 17.75 -5.13
CA LEU A 325 22.54 16.70 -6.05
C LEU A 325 21.18 17.01 -6.69
N PHE A 326 20.22 17.51 -5.92
CA PHE A 326 18.91 17.92 -6.46
C PHE A 326 18.99 19.12 -7.39
N GLN A 327 19.84 20.11 -7.10
CA GLN A 327 20.07 21.28 -7.97
C GLN A 327 20.75 20.87 -9.29
N SER A 328 21.67 19.94 -9.22
CA SER A 328 22.43 19.39 -10.37
C SER A 328 21.64 18.33 -11.14
N LYS A 329 20.44 17.95 -10.66
CA LYS A 329 19.59 16.88 -11.25
C LYS A 329 20.29 15.52 -11.31
N GLU A 330 21.18 15.23 -10.37
CA GLU A 330 21.84 13.95 -10.26
C GLU A 330 20.88 12.86 -9.80
N MET A 331 20.93 11.68 -10.44
CA MET A 331 20.09 10.52 -10.09
C MET A 331 20.29 10.07 -8.64
N LEU A 332 21.51 10.21 -8.12
CA LEU A 332 21.86 9.85 -6.75
C LEU A 332 21.01 10.64 -5.73
N GLY A 333 20.69 11.92 -6.00
CA GLY A 333 19.81 12.71 -5.13
C GLY A 333 18.41 12.10 -4.99
N ALA A 334 17.82 11.65 -6.10
CA ALA A 334 16.52 10.98 -6.11
C ALA A 334 16.56 9.61 -5.40
N GLN A 335 17.67 8.87 -5.53
CA GLN A 335 17.89 7.60 -4.85
C GLN A 335 18.00 7.79 -3.34
N ILE A 336 18.88 8.69 -2.88
CA ILE A 336 19.04 9.03 -1.46
C ILE A 336 17.70 9.44 -0.84
N GLY A 337 16.97 10.37 -1.48
CA GLY A 337 15.69 10.82 -0.98
C GLY A 337 14.62 9.72 -0.90
N SER A 338 14.67 8.75 -1.82
CA SER A 338 13.75 7.60 -1.82
C SER A 338 14.08 6.61 -0.70
N ILE A 339 15.37 6.29 -0.50
CA ILE A 339 15.84 5.39 0.57
C ILE A 339 15.50 6.02 1.93
N HIS A 340 15.88 7.28 2.14
CA HIS A 340 15.57 8.02 3.37
C HIS A 340 14.08 7.98 3.72
N ASN A 341 13.21 8.34 2.77
CA ASN A 341 11.78 8.38 3.03
C ASN A 341 11.21 6.98 3.33
N LEU A 342 11.61 5.95 2.59
CA LEU A 342 11.15 4.60 2.90
C LEU A 342 11.62 4.12 4.27
N ALA A 343 12.87 4.38 4.62
CA ALA A 343 13.40 4.04 5.94
C ALA A 343 12.62 4.76 7.06
N PHE A 344 12.27 6.04 6.85
CA PHE A 344 11.41 6.78 7.77
C PHE A 344 10.02 6.12 7.93
N TYR A 345 9.37 5.71 6.82
CA TYR A 345 8.05 5.08 6.88
C TYR A 345 8.08 3.73 7.61
N LEU A 346 9.09 2.90 7.33
CA LEU A 346 9.26 1.62 8.01
C LEU A 346 9.59 1.82 9.50
N TRP A 347 10.43 2.81 9.83
CA TRP A 347 10.66 3.20 11.22
C TRP A 347 9.37 3.65 11.90
N LEU A 348 8.55 4.50 11.25
CA LEU A 348 7.33 5.06 11.84
C LEU A 348 6.34 3.97 12.24
N VAL A 349 6.07 3.01 11.34
CA VAL A 349 5.15 1.90 11.64
C VAL A 349 5.77 0.89 12.62
N GLY A 350 7.08 0.66 12.54
CA GLY A 350 7.81 -0.17 13.49
C GLY A 350 7.80 0.41 14.90
N GLU A 351 8.01 1.73 15.04
CA GLU A 351 7.92 2.42 16.32
C GLU A 351 6.48 2.40 16.85
N ALA A 352 5.48 2.64 16.00
CA ALA A 352 4.08 2.50 16.37
C ALA A 352 3.80 1.12 16.96
N ARG A 353 4.32 0.05 16.33
CA ARG A 353 4.23 -1.31 16.86
C ARG A 353 4.85 -1.45 18.25
N GLN A 354 6.06 -0.94 18.46
CA GLN A 354 6.72 -1.00 19.77
C GLN A 354 5.88 -0.28 20.84
N GLN A 355 5.33 0.87 20.52
CA GLN A 355 4.48 1.64 21.42
C GLN A 355 3.13 0.94 21.71
N ILE A 356 2.58 0.18 20.75
CA ILE A 356 1.39 -0.67 20.97
C ILE A 356 1.72 -1.78 21.96
N LEU A 357 2.81 -2.50 21.73
CA LEU A 357 3.26 -3.60 22.60
C LEU A 357 3.60 -3.11 24.02
N ALA A 358 4.14 -1.90 24.16
CA ALA A 358 4.44 -1.26 25.44
C ALA A 358 3.19 -0.64 26.13
N GLY A 359 2.03 -0.57 25.46
CA GLY A 359 0.82 0.06 25.99
C GLY A 359 0.85 1.58 26.03
N THR A 360 1.77 2.23 25.33
CA THR A 360 2.01 3.70 25.36
C THR A 360 1.66 4.40 24.06
N PHE A 361 1.09 3.68 23.09
CA PHE A 361 0.82 4.15 21.73
C PHE A 361 0.05 5.47 21.67
N LYS A 362 -1.04 5.62 22.46
CA LYS A 362 -1.89 6.81 22.38
C LYS A 362 -1.13 8.10 22.70
N ALA A 363 -0.41 8.11 23.81
CA ALA A 363 0.37 9.29 24.23
C ALA A 363 1.55 9.57 23.28
N TRP A 364 2.20 8.52 22.77
CA TRP A 364 3.27 8.66 21.78
C TRP A 364 2.74 9.22 20.45
N LYS A 365 1.61 8.69 19.95
CA LYS A 365 0.99 9.14 18.69
C LYS A 365 0.67 10.64 18.74
N GLU A 366 0.06 11.13 19.83
CA GLU A 366 -0.29 12.54 19.98
C GLU A 366 0.91 13.49 19.90
N LYS A 367 2.06 13.06 20.43
CA LYS A 367 3.33 13.80 20.29
C LYS A 367 3.87 13.71 18.87
N MET A 368 3.90 12.51 18.32
CA MET A 368 4.50 12.22 17.01
C MET A 368 3.76 12.97 15.90
N VAL A 369 2.43 12.96 15.85
CA VAL A 369 1.61 13.69 14.87
C VAL A 369 1.95 15.19 14.86
N LYS A 370 2.10 15.80 16.04
CA LYS A 370 2.47 17.22 16.16
C LYS A 370 3.89 17.50 15.67
N GLN A 371 4.79 16.53 15.81
CA GLN A 371 6.20 16.67 15.46
C GLN A 371 6.43 16.50 13.97
N ILE A 372 5.95 15.40 13.38
CA ILE A 372 6.16 15.07 11.95
C ILE A 372 5.38 15.97 10.99
N GLY A 373 4.32 16.64 11.45
CA GLY A 373 3.54 17.59 10.65
C GLY A 373 4.21 18.97 10.48
N LYS A 374 5.29 19.26 11.21
CA LYS A 374 6.00 20.56 11.09
C LYS A 374 6.70 20.67 9.76
N ARG A 375 6.76 21.88 9.21
CA ARG A 375 7.61 22.20 8.06
C ARG A 375 8.90 22.85 8.57
N LEU A 376 10.02 22.19 8.29
CA LEU A 376 11.37 22.62 8.69
C LEU A 376 12.00 23.50 7.63
#